data_450e843a72aca040090dbca48adedf17
#
_entry.id   450e843a72aca040090dbca48adedf17
#
_cell.length_a   1.000
_cell.length_b   1.000
_cell.length_c   1.000
_cell.angle_alpha   90.00
_cell.angle_beta   90.00
_cell.angle_gamma   90.00
#
_symmetry.space_group_name_H-M   'P 1'
#
loop_
_entity.id
_entity.type
_entity.pdbx_description
1 polymer ?
#
loop_
_entity_poly.entity_id
_entity_poly.type
_entity_poly.pdbx_seq_one_letter_code
_entity_poly.pdbx_strand_id
1 'polypeptide(L)'
;MTRLTKTLLSTGLAALALAAAPAPALADGPIVQTAEAAKAAFEQDRQTILAMAGDFKVTFDMQESTPWMAGYTPLERKISGGYESVRVIEDTGTRIVLQHLLVTGDEANPYVVKHWRQDWEYEPDVILAYKGGDTWELTPVPEKMRAGRWSQTVYQVDDSPRYAGWGEWEVTQGIRRWRSNWTARPLARRDAIRGPVYDHYMGINRHQLTPTGWIHWQDNTKMITPAEGGDPKPVVQEYVLNTYERFDGYNVAAAETYWDKTRAYWDAVRAKWDAVAEAHGGIRIAQEAGAGTTIANDLLTLADAIKDGKETSAAASAKAVALIEAGTSGKGG
;
A
#
# COMPACT_ATOMS: atom_id res chain seq x y z
N MET A 1 4.83 87.07 -36.68
CA MET A 1 5.98 86.16 -36.70
C MET A 1 5.88 85.22 -35.54
N THR A 2 5.26 84.09 -35.69
CA THR A 2 4.90 83.15 -34.62
C THR A 2 5.77 81.90 -34.78
N ARG A 3 6.64 81.61 -33.79
CA ARG A 3 7.48 80.39 -33.78
C ARG A 3 6.67 79.21 -33.21
N LEU A 4 6.53 78.18 -34.00
CA LEU A 4 6.03 76.88 -33.54
C LEU A 4 7.15 76.09 -32.89
N THR A 5 6.96 75.70 -31.65
CA THR A 5 7.82 74.76 -30.91
C THR A 5 7.27 73.35 -31.10
N LYS A 6 8.06 72.44 -31.69
CA LYS A 6 7.70 71.02 -31.83
C LYS A 6 8.13 70.29 -30.56
N THR A 7 7.17 69.75 -29.84
CA THR A 7 7.41 68.86 -28.71
C THR A 7 7.47 67.40 -29.23
N LEU A 8 8.62 66.76 -29.05
CA LEU A 8 8.79 65.32 -29.32
C LEU A 8 8.27 64.51 -28.11
N LEU A 9 7.22 63.72 -28.33
CA LEU A 9 6.80 62.70 -27.40
C LEU A 9 7.66 61.44 -27.65
N SER A 10 8.47 61.03 -26.66
CA SER A 10 9.14 59.76 -26.63
C SER A 10 8.21 58.71 -25.98
N THR A 11 7.68 57.83 -26.77
CA THR A 11 6.93 56.64 -26.30
C THR A 11 7.94 55.59 -25.84
N GLY A 12 8.09 55.45 -24.49
CA GLY A 12 8.85 54.36 -23.90
C GLY A 12 8.03 53.05 -23.96
N LEU A 13 8.51 52.07 -24.71
CA LEU A 13 7.98 50.70 -24.73
C LEU A 13 8.43 50.00 -23.45
N ALA A 14 7.53 49.85 -22.46
CA ALA A 14 7.79 48.99 -21.31
C ALA A 14 7.58 47.54 -21.74
N ALA A 15 8.68 46.77 -21.86
CA ALA A 15 8.62 45.33 -22.06
C ALA A 15 8.16 44.67 -20.76
N LEU A 16 6.89 44.20 -20.72
CA LEU A 16 6.41 43.31 -19.68
C LEU A 16 7.09 41.94 -19.86
N ALA A 17 8.07 41.64 -19.01
CA ALA A 17 8.57 40.28 -18.88
C ALA A 17 7.46 39.44 -18.19
N LEU A 18 6.71 38.66 -18.98
CA LEU A 18 5.88 37.57 -18.44
C LEU A 18 6.83 36.56 -17.82
N ALA A 19 6.92 36.53 -16.50
CA ALA A 19 7.48 35.39 -15.79
C ALA A 19 6.56 34.20 -16.07
N ALA A 20 7.00 33.26 -16.91
CA ALA A 20 6.32 32.00 -17.11
C ALA A 20 6.27 31.28 -15.75
N ALA A 21 5.08 31.17 -15.16
CA ALA A 21 4.88 30.28 -14.05
C ALA A 21 5.30 28.87 -14.49
N PRO A 22 6.08 28.12 -13.68
CA PRO A 22 6.41 26.75 -14.04
C PRO A 22 5.09 25.98 -14.24
N ALA A 23 4.95 25.38 -15.41
CA ALA A 23 3.83 24.46 -15.66
C ALA A 23 3.84 23.38 -14.58
N PRO A 24 2.67 23.00 -14.02
CA PRO A 24 2.64 21.91 -13.07
C PRO A 24 3.26 20.69 -13.76
N ALA A 25 4.34 20.14 -13.16
CA ALA A 25 4.93 18.91 -13.62
C ALA A 25 3.82 17.86 -13.62
N LEU A 26 3.56 17.23 -14.76
CA LEU A 26 2.66 16.09 -14.83
C LEU A 26 3.22 15.03 -13.87
N ALA A 27 2.42 14.58 -12.90
CA ALA A 27 2.80 13.67 -11.83
C ALA A 27 3.41 12.32 -12.32
N ASP A 28 3.42 12.07 -13.62
CA ASP A 28 3.89 10.84 -14.26
C ASP A 28 5.21 11.03 -15.05
N GLY A 29 5.91 12.15 -14.87
CA GLY A 29 7.24 12.41 -15.48
C GLY A 29 8.41 12.04 -14.55
N PRO A 30 9.66 11.96 -15.07
CA PRO A 30 10.86 11.83 -14.24
C PRO A 30 10.97 13.00 -13.26
N ILE A 31 11.35 12.71 -12.01
CA ILE A 31 11.66 13.76 -11.03
C ILE A 31 13.02 14.37 -11.39
N VAL A 32 13.07 15.69 -11.57
CA VAL A 32 14.28 16.42 -11.87
C VAL A 32 14.54 17.41 -10.73
N GLN A 33 15.63 17.18 -9.98
CA GLN A 33 15.99 18.00 -8.82
C GLN A 33 17.52 18.02 -8.61
N THR A 34 18.02 18.99 -7.83
CA THR A 34 19.43 19.00 -7.44
C THR A 34 19.73 17.87 -6.44
N ALA A 35 21.01 17.50 -6.29
CA ALA A 35 21.41 16.48 -5.32
C ALA A 35 21.04 16.84 -3.87
N GLU A 36 21.14 18.12 -3.50
CA GLU A 36 20.74 18.60 -2.18
C GLU A 36 19.23 18.49 -1.96
N ALA A 37 18.44 18.84 -2.98
CA ALA A 37 16.98 18.72 -2.93
C ALA A 37 16.56 17.26 -2.85
N ALA A 38 17.22 16.37 -3.62
CA ALA A 38 16.97 14.93 -3.58
C ALA A 38 17.25 14.35 -2.19
N LYS A 39 18.39 14.70 -1.58
CA LYS A 39 18.73 14.26 -0.21
C LYS A 39 17.74 14.77 0.81
N ALA A 40 17.33 16.04 0.72
CA ALA A 40 16.35 16.62 1.64
C ALA A 40 14.97 15.96 1.48
N ALA A 41 14.53 15.69 0.25
CA ALA A 41 13.27 15.00 -0.05
C ALA A 41 13.29 13.58 0.50
N PHE A 42 14.35 12.81 0.22
CA PHE A 42 14.54 11.45 0.74
C PHE A 42 14.39 11.38 2.28
N GLU A 43 15.09 12.27 3.00
CA GLU A 43 15.01 12.27 4.47
C GLU A 43 13.61 12.64 4.96
N GLN A 44 12.95 13.61 4.33
CA GLN A 44 11.58 13.99 4.69
C GLN A 44 10.57 12.87 4.39
N ASP A 45 10.72 12.16 3.27
CA ASP A 45 9.87 11.02 2.90
C ASP A 45 10.05 9.90 3.92
N ARG A 46 11.30 9.58 4.23
CA ARG A 46 11.67 8.58 5.22
C ARG A 46 11.06 8.89 6.59
N GLN A 47 11.20 10.11 7.09
CA GLN A 47 10.58 10.55 8.35
C GLN A 47 9.05 10.45 8.28
N THR A 48 8.44 10.76 7.14
CA THR A 48 6.99 10.65 6.96
C THR A 48 6.53 9.19 7.02
N ILE A 49 7.28 8.26 6.43
CA ILE A 49 6.97 6.82 6.49
C ILE A 49 7.11 6.32 7.93
N LEU A 50 8.21 6.64 8.62
CA LEU A 50 8.44 6.24 10.02
C LEU A 50 7.38 6.81 10.97
N ALA A 51 6.85 8.01 10.70
CA ALA A 51 5.79 8.63 11.49
C ALA A 51 4.43 7.90 11.38
N MET A 52 4.27 6.97 10.44
CA MET A 52 3.09 6.10 10.38
C MET A 52 3.16 4.93 11.38
N ALA A 53 4.29 4.71 12.06
CA ALA A 53 4.38 3.78 13.17
C ALA A 53 3.81 4.39 14.46
N GLY A 54 3.33 3.54 15.36
CA GLY A 54 2.75 3.91 16.65
C GLY A 54 1.48 3.13 16.97
N ASP A 55 0.70 3.66 17.89
CA ASP A 55 -0.53 3.05 18.38
C ASP A 55 -1.73 3.89 17.96
N PHE A 56 -2.77 3.23 17.41
CA PHE A 56 -3.85 3.91 16.74
C PHE A 56 -5.21 3.30 17.01
N LYS A 57 -6.21 4.16 17.09
CA LYS A 57 -7.60 3.80 16.76
C LYS A 57 -7.78 3.98 15.26
N VAL A 58 -8.26 2.94 14.61
CA VAL A 58 -8.41 2.91 13.15
C VAL A 58 -9.88 2.86 12.77
N THR A 59 -10.26 3.69 11.79
CA THR A 59 -11.55 3.62 11.12
C THR A 59 -11.33 3.22 9.66
N PHE A 60 -12.03 2.19 9.19
CA PHE A 60 -12.07 1.74 7.81
C PHE A 60 -13.41 2.15 7.20
N ASP A 61 -13.39 3.10 6.28
CA ASP A 61 -14.57 3.63 5.60
C ASP A 61 -14.50 3.26 4.12
N MET A 62 -15.46 2.46 3.66
CA MET A 62 -15.50 1.91 2.32
C MET A 62 -16.83 2.24 1.67
N GLN A 63 -16.79 2.88 0.50
CA GLN A 63 -17.97 3.28 -0.23
C GLN A 63 -17.83 3.06 -1.73
N GLU A 64 -18.71 2.28 -2.31
CA GLU A 64 -18.96 2.30 -3.75
C GLU A 64 -19.73 3.58 -4.09
N SER A 65 -19.29 4.29 -5.15
CA SER A 65 -19.84 5.61 -5.47
C SER A 65 -20.51 5.63 -6.85
N THR A 66 -19.75 5.46 -7.92
CA THR A 66 -20.21 5.66 -9.29
C THR A 66 -20.26 4.32 -10.03
N PRO A 67 -21.44 3.81 -10.41
CA PRO A 67 -21.54 2.63 -11.27
C PRO A 67 -21.13 2.99 -12.71
N TRP A 68 -20.23 2.19 -13.27
CA TRP A 68 -19.80 2.25 -14.66
C TRP A 68 -20.53 1.21 -15.52
N MET A 69 -20.98 0.11 -14.90
CA MET A 69 -21.76 -0.93 -15.56
C MET A 69 -23.25 -0.62 -15.44
N ALA A 70 -23.95 -0.62 -16.57
CA ALA A 70 -25.41 -0.41 -16.60
C ALA A 70 -26.13 -1.50 -15.79
N GLY A 71 -27.07 -1.10 -14.95
CA GLY A 71 -27.83 -1.99 -14.08
C GLY A 71 -27.12 -2.45 -12.82
N TYR A 72 -25.85 -2.06 -12.59
CA TYR A 72 -25.18 -2.31 -11.32
C TYR A 72 -25.68 -1.34 -10.25
N THR A 73 -26.02 -1.88 -9.08
CA THR A 73 -26.40 -1.08 -7.91
C THR A 73 -25.24 -1.09 -6.91
N PRO A 74 -24.65 0.09 -6.61
CA PRO A 74 -23.57 0.19 -5.63
C PRO A 74 -23.96 -0.38 -4.27
N LEU A 75 -23.03 -1.06 -3.62
CA LEU A 75 -23.19 -1.58 -2.27
C LEU A 75 -23.26 -0.41 -1.27
N GLU A 76 -23.98 -0.65 -0.17
CA GLU A 76 -24.04 0.32 0.92
C GLU A 76 -22.65 0.57 1.52
N ARG A 77 -22.45 1.82 1.96
CA ARG A 77 -21.24 2.24 2.67
C ARG A 77 -21.04 1.36 3.90
N LYS A 78 -19.82 0.87 4.07
CA LYS A 78 -19.40 0.09 5.23
C LYS A 78 -18.36 0.85 6.04
N ILE A 79 -18.67 1.06 7.32
CA ILE A 79 -17.71 1.59 8.29
C ILE A 79 -17.41 0.50 9.31
N SER A 80 -16.13 0.28 9.58
CA SER A 80 -15.65 -0.61 10.64
C SER A 80 -14.39 -0.01 11.26
N GLY A 81 -13.86 -0.60 12.30
CA GLY A 81 -12.68 -0.08 12.97
C GLY A 81 -12.09 -1.09 13.95
N GLY A 82 -11.01 -0.67 14.60
CA GLY A 82 -10.28 -1.44 15.58
C GLY A 82 -9.14 -0.65 16.16
N TYR A 83 -8.27 -1.33 16.87
CA TYR A 83 -7.05 -0.75 17.42
C TYR A 83 -5.86 -1.45 16.80
N GLU A 84 -4.89 -0.69 16.29
CA GLU A 84 -3.69 -1.23 15.67
C GLU A 84 -2.42 -0.66 16.29
N SER A 85 -1.52 -1.57 16.63
CA SER A 85 -0.12 -1.26 16.90
C SER A 85 0.66 -1.42 15.60
N VAL A 86 1.26 -0.34 15.09
CA VAL A 86 2.10 -0.33 13.89
C VAL A 86 3.55 -0.24 14.31
N ARG A 87 4.34 -1.23 13.97
CA ARG A 87 5.75 -1.34 14.40
C ARG A 87 6.69 -1.31 13.20
N VAL A 88 7.77 -0.54 13.31
CA VAL A 88 8.91 -0.64 12.39
C VAL A 88 9.63 -1.94 12.72
N ILE A 89 9.62 -2.89 11.80
CA ILE A 89 10.27 -4.18 11.98
C ILE A 89 11.57 -4.32 11.19
N GLU A 90 11.79 -3.42 10.23
CA GLU A 90 13.02 -3.28 9.48
C GLU A 90 13.22 -1.82 9.08
N ASP A 91 14.43 -1.31 9.18
CA ASP A 91 14.85 0.00 8.69
C ASP A 91 16.32 -0.06 8.28
N THR A 92 16.59 -0.11 6.98
CA THR A 92 17.94 -0.08 6.40
C THR A 92 18.32 1.30 5.86
N GLY A 93 17.44 2.29 6.03
CA GLY A 93 17.55 3.61 5.41
C GLY A 93 16.76 3.70 4.11
N THR A 94 17.04 2.84 3.14
CA THR A 94 16.33 2.78 1.85
C THR A 94 15.17 1.78 1.82
N ARG A 95 15.06 0.91 2.82
CA ARG A 95 13.92 0.00 3.02
C ARG A 95 13.37 0.18 4.42
N ILE A 96 12.05 0.34 4.53
CA ILE A 96 11.32 0.45 5.80
C ILE A 96 10.14 -0.52 5.75
N VAL A 97 10.01 -1.36 6.77
CA VAL A 97 8.91 -2.32 6.88
C VAL A 97 8.06 -2.01 8.10
N LEU A 98 6.77 -1.79 7.88
CA LEU A 98 5.79 -1.51 8.91
C LEU A 98 4.83 -2.70 9.06
N GLN A 99 4.86 -3.35 10.23
CA GLN A 99 3.94 -4.41 10.59
C GLN A 99 2.77 -3.85 11.39
N HIS A 100 1.57 -4.16 10.97
CA HIS A 100 0.33 -3.85 11.66
C HIS A 100 -0.12 -5.03 12.52
N LEU A 101 -0.46 -4.76 13.77
CA LEU A 101 -0.97 -5.74 14.73
C LEU A 101 -2.33 -5.25 15.22
N LEU A 102 -3.40 -5.91 14.79
CA LEU A 102 -4.76 -5.56 15.17
C LEU A 102 -5.08 -6.20 16.53
N VAL A 103 -5.48 -5.38 17.48
CA VAL A 103 -5.92 -5.82 18.81
C VAL A 103 -7.44 -5.78 18.88
N THR A 104 -8.04 -6.93 19.17
CA THR A 104 -9.49 -7.13 19.30
C THR A 104 -9.79 -7.80 20.63
N GLY A 105 -11.07 -8.04 20.93
CA GLY A 105 -11.50 -8.56 22.22
C GLY A 105 -11.68 -7.46 23.27
N ASP A 106 -11.88 -7.86 24.51
CA ASP A 106 -11.94 -6.95 25.64
C ASP A 106 -10.56 -6.81 26.32
N GLU A 107 -10.45 -5.87 27.26
CA GLU A 107 -9.19 -5.60 27.97
C GLU A 107 -8.66 -6.82 28.75
N ALA A 108 -9.56 -7.67 29.27
CA ALA A 108 -9.21 -8.86 30.04
C ALA A 108 -8.78 -10.03 29.15
N ASN A 109 -9.33 -10.10 27.94
CA ASN A 109 -9.10 -11.18 26.97
C ASN A 109 -8.76 -10.61 25.59
N PRO A 110 -7.62 -9.92 25.45
CA PRO A 110 -7.22 -9.37 24.17
C PRO A 110 -6.82 -10.48 23.20
N TYR A 111 -7.27 -10.35 21.96
CA TYR A 111 -6.85 -11.20 20.85
C TYR A 111 -6.10 -10.37 19.82
N VAL A 112 -4.90 -10.80 19.47
CA VAL A 112 -4.04 -10.11 18.50
C VAL A 112 -4.04 -10.85 17.19
N VAL A 113 -4.39 -10.14 16.13
CA VAL A 113 -4.25 -10.62 14.77
C VAL A 113 -3.04 -9.93 14.16
N LYS A 114 -2.06 -10.72 13.67
CA LYS A 114 -1.08 -10.15 12.76
C LYS A 114 -1.85 -9.70 11.52
N HIS A 115 -1.96 -8.39 11.37
CA HIS A 115 -2.73 -7.80 10.28
C HIS A 115 -1.84 -7.62 9.05
N TRP A 116 -2.12 -6.66 8.21
CA TRP A 116 -1.34 -6.41 7.02
C TRP A 116 0.06 -5.84 7.33
N ARG A 117 0.94 -5.92 6.35
CA ARG A 117 2.29 -5.35 6.39
C ARG A 117 2.46 -4.45 5.18
N GLN A 118 3.24 -3.39 5.32
CA GLN A 118 3.64 -2.53 4.22
C GLN A 118 5.16 -2.38 4.21
N ASP A 119 5.75 -2.71 3.05
CA ASP A 119 7.16 -2.57 2.79
C ASP A 119 7.37 -1.37 1.87
N TRP A 120 8.22 -0.45 2.29
CA TRP A 120 8.58 0.75 1.56
C TRP A 120 10.02 0.62 1.08
N GLU A 121 10.28 0.88 -0.21
CA GLU A 121 11.62 0.82 -0.81
C GLU A 121 11.87 2.05 -1.66
N TYR A 122 13.04 2.68 -1.43
CA TYR A 122 13.46 3.87 -2.15
C TYR A 122 14.12 3.51 -3.47
N GLU A 123 13.73 4.19 -4.56
CA GLU A 123 14.22 3.99 -5.92
C GLU A 123 14.18 2.51 -6.36
N PRO A 124 13.01 1.86 -6.27
CA PRO A 124 12.91 0.41 -6.49
C PRO A 124 13.22 0.03 -7.93
N ASP A 125 13.98 -1.04 -8.13
CA ASP A 125 14.23 -1.63 -9.45
C ASP A 125 13.01 -2.41 -9.95
N VAL A 126 12.34 -3.10 -9.05
CA VAL A 126 11.18 -3.97 -9.33
C VAL A 126 10.12 -3.81 -8.23
N ILE A 127 8.90 -4.16 -8.56
CA ILE A 127 7.79 -4.35 -7.59
C ILE A 127 7.12 -5.69 -7.84
N LEU A 128 6.55 -6.29 -6.79
CA LEU A 128 5.77 -7.54 -6.89
C LEU A 128 4.32 -7.20 -7.26
N ALA A 129 4.06 -7.06 -8.56
CA ALA A 129 2.78 -6.60 -9.10
C ALA A 129 1.78 -7.75 -9.29
N TYR A 130 0.54 -7.56 -8.83
CA TYR A 130 -0.56 -8.49 -9.11
C TYR A 130 -0.93 -8.47 -10.60
N LYS A 131 -1.09 -9.65 -11.19
CA LYS A 131 -1.40 -9.85 -12.62
C LYS A 131 -2.77 -10.47 -12.88
N GLY A 132 -3.54 -10.75 -11.82
CA GLY A 132 -4.78 -11.52 -11.93
C GLY A 132 -4.55 -13.02 -11.74
N GLY A 133 -5.63 -13.77 -11.58
CA GLY A 133 -5.61 -15.23 -11.55
C GLY A 133 -4.62 -15.81 -10.54
N ASP A 134 -4.61 -15.31 -9.30
CA ASP A 134 -3.75 -15.79 -8.22
C ASP A 134 -2.23 -15.61 -8.47
N THR A 135 -1.85 -14.65 -9.33
CA THR A 135 -0.47 -14.49 -9.79
C THR A 135 0.07 -13.09 -9.50
N TRP A 136 1.30 -13.03 -8.98
CA TRP A 136 2.10 -11.82 -8.80
C TRP A 136 3.44 -12.00 -9.51
N GLU A 137 3.93 -10.96 -10.16
CA GLU A 137 5.20 -11.00 -10.89
C GLU A 137 6.13 -9.87 -10.46
N LEU A 138 7.42 -10.16 -10.38
CA LEU A 138 8.46 -9.16 -10.26
C LEU A 138 8.47 -8.32 -11.54
N THR A 139 7.92 -7.12 -11.45
CA THR A 139 7.71 -6.22 -12.58
C THR A 139 8.67 -5.03 -12.49
N PRO A 140 9.51 -4.80 -13.52
CA PRO A 140 10.45 -3.68 -13.51
C PRO A 140 9.75 -2.33 -13.39
N VAL A 141 10.27 -1.46 -12.52
CA VAL A 141 9.94 -0.03 -12.52
C VAL A 141 10.74 0.63 -13.65
N PRO A 142 10.11 1.42 -14.54
CA PRO A 142 10.84 2.08 -15.62
C PRO A 142 12.00 2.93 -15.06
N GLU A 143 13.21 2.72 -15.53
CA GLU A 143 14.44 3.33 -14.98
C GLU A 143 14.29 4.85 -14.79
N LYS A 144 13.78 5.56 -15.80
CA LYS A 144 13.54 7.00 -15.75
C LYS A 144 12.53 7.46 -14.68
N MET A 145 11.80 6.51 -14.07
CA MET A 145 10.76 6.77 -13.07
C MET A 145 11.19 6.40 -11.66
N ARG A 146 12.41 5.87 -11.45
CA ARG A 146 12.86 5.40 -10.13
C ARG A 146 13.33 6.53 -9.23
N ALA A 147 14.12 7.46 -9.78
CA ALA A 147 14.76 8.52 -9.04
C ALA A 147 13.75 9.30 -8.16
N GLY A 148 14.05 9.40 -6.86
CA GLY A 148 13.25 10.13 -5.88
C GLY A 148 11.91 9.49 -5.52
N ARG A 149 11.66 8.24 -5.91
CA ARG A 149 10.38 7.56 -5.63
C ARG A 149 10.52 6.42 -4.64
N TRP A 150 9.42 6.16 -3.97
CA TRP A 150 9.26 5.01 -3.08
C TRP A 150 8.24 4.03 -3.67
N SER A 151 8.50 2.73 -3.57
CA SER A 151 7.45 1.74 -3.71
C SER A 151 6.75 1.50 -2.38
N GLN A 152 5.52 1.01 -2.44
CA GLN A 152 4.83 0.37 -1.35
C GLN A 152 4.35 -1.01 -1.82
N THR A 153 4.79 -2.06 -1.15
CA THR A 153 4.22 -3.40 -1.29
C THR A 153 3.39 -3.71 -0.06
N VAL A 154 2.15 -4.11 -0.27
CA VAL A 154 1.23 -4.52 0.79
C VAL A 154 1.12 -6.03 0.80
N TYR A 155 1.26 -6.60 1.99
CA TYR A 155 1.16 -8.04 2.23
C TYR A 155 -0.06 -8.35 3.11
N GLN A 156 -0.61 -9.54 2.95
CA GLN A 156 -1.76 -10.04 3.69
C GLN A 156 -1.37 -10.50 5.10
N VAL A 157 -2.33 -11.02 5.84
CA VAL A 157 -2.14 -11.51 7.23
C VAL A 157 -1.14 -12.67 7.33
N ASP A 158 -0.93 -13.42 6.27
CA ASP A 158 -0.02 -14.55 6.15
C ASP A 158 1.31 -14.20 5.47
N ASP A 159 1.58 -12.90 5.30
CA ASP A 159 2.70 -12.35 4.55
C ASP A 159 2.75 -12.72 3.05
N SER A 160 1.70 -13.33 2.50
CA SER A 160 1.57 -13.44 1.05
C SER A 160 1.35 -12.06 0.41
N PRO A 161 1.77 -11.84 -0.85
CA PRO A 161 1.62 -10.54 -1.48
C PRO A 161 0.14 -10.19 -1.70
N ARG A 162 -0.18 -8.91 -1.62
CA ARG A 162 -1.49 -8.40 -1.99
C ARG A 162 -1.41 -7.52 -3.24
N TYR A 163 -0.70 -6.42 -3.17
CA TYR A 163 -0.44 -5.53 -4.30
C TYR A 163 0.79 -4.68 -4.04
N ALA A 164 1.38 -4.16 -5.10
CA ALA A 164 2.48 -3.22 -5.02
C ALA A 164 2.27 -2.06 -5.99
N GLY A 165 2.85 -0.91 -5.64
CA GLY A 165 2.90 0.26 -6.50
C GLY A 165 4.12 1.11 -6.15
N TRP A 166 4.49 1.99 -7.05
CA TRP A 166 5.55 2.97 -6.85
C TRP A 166 5.02 4.37 -7.11
N GLY A 167 5.59 5.36 -6.44
CA GLY A 167 5.11 6.73 -6.53
C GLY A 167 6.00 7.72 -5.80
N GLU A 168 5.55 8.94 -5.71
CA GLU A 168 6.29 10.04 -5.10
C GLU A 168 5.54 10.70 -3.96
N TRP A 169 6.30 11.32 -3.05
CA TRP A 169 5.78 12.20 -2.03
C TRP A 169 5.68 13.63 -2.59
N GLU A 170 4.48 14.03 -2.94
CA GLU A 170 4.18 15.38 -3.43
C GLU A 170 3.85 16.32 -2.27
N VAL A 171 4.25 17.59 -2.39
CA VAL A 171 3.81 18.65 -1.48
C VAL A 171 2.90 19.60 -2.24
N THR A 172 1.63 19.57 -1.93
CA THR A 172 0.63 20.47 -2.53
C THR A 172 -0.07 21.27 -1.42
N GLN A 173 -0.02 22.59 -1.51
CA GLN A 173 -0.61 23.49 -0.50
C GLN A 173 -0.13 23.20 0.94
N GLY A 174 1.15 22.83 1.10
CA GLY A 174 1.74 22.50 2.40
C GLY A 174 1.41 21.10 2.93
N ILE A 175 0.66 20.30 2.19
CA ILE A 175 0.32 18.91 2.55
C ILE A 175 1.25 17.97 1.79
N ARG A 176 2.03 17.16 2.53
CA ARG A 176 2.85 16.07 1.97
C ARG A 176 2.00 14.82 1.83
N ARG A 177 1.95 14.27 0.62
CA ARG A 177 1.15 13.08 0.28
C ARG A 177 1.92 12.18 -0.67
N TRP A 178 1.98 10.89 -0.37
CA TRP A 178 2.41 9.88 -1.33
C TRP A 178 1.26 9.44 -2.21
N ARG A 179 1.52 9.27 -3.50
CA ARG A 179 0.58 8.75 -4.49
C ARG A 179 1.24 7.68 -5.33
N SER A 180 0.64 6.48 -5.40
CA SER A 180 1.11 5.41 -6.27
C SER A 180 0.72 5.63 -7.73
N ASN A 181 1.41 4.93 -8.62
CA ASN A 181 0.88 4.62 -9.95
C ASN A 181 -0.39 3.77 -9.85
N TRP A 182 -1.09 3.57 -10.97
CA TRP A 182 -2.19 2.62 -11.08
C TRP A 182 -1.68 1.19 -10.90
N THR A 183 -2.37 0.41 -10.07
CA THR A 183 -2.02 -0.98 -9.76
C THR A 183 -3.24 -1.88 -9.78
N ALA A 184 -3.07 -3.08 -10.33
CA ALA A 184 -4.05 -4.15 -10.17
C ALA A 184 -3.97 -4.75 -8.76
N ARG A 185 -5.10 -5.22 -8.22
CA ARG A 185 -5.22 -5.80 -6.88
C ARG A 185 -6.22 -6.94 -6.86
N PRO A 186 -5.98 -8.01 -6.09
CA PRO A 186 -6.98 -9.04 -5.87
C PRO A 186 -8.16 -8.48 -5.07
N LEU A 187 -9.28 -9.19 -5.08
CA LEU A 187 -10.44 -8.85 -4.27
C LEU A 187 -10.08 -8.75 -2.79
N ALA A 188 -10.66 -7.75 -2.12
CA ALA A 188 -10.64 -7.72 -0.66
C ALA A 188 -11.48 -8.88 -0.12
N ARG A 189 -11.08 -9.48 1.01
CA ARG A 189 -11.83 -10.59 1.65
C ARG A 189 -13.31 -10.26 1.84
N ARG A 190 -13.63 -9.01 2.22
CA ARG A 190 -15.02 -8.55 2.38
C ARG A 190 -15.86 -8.66 1.11
N ASP A 191 -15.24 -8.53 -0.06
CA ASP A 191 -15.92 -8.62 -1.34
C ASP A 191 -15.90 -10.04 -1.89
N ALA A 192 -14.78 -10.74 -1.77
CA ALA A 192 -14.65 -12.13 -2.22
C ALA A 192 -15.72 -13.06 -1.62
N ILE A 193 -16.06 -12.90 -0.31
CA ILE A 193 -17.09 -13.70 0.37
C ILE A 193 -18.53 -13.44 -0.11
N ARG A 194 -18.75 -12.37 -0.90
CA ARG A 194 -20.09 -12.00 -1.39
C ARG A 194 -20.38 -12.55 -2.79
N GLY A 195 -19.39 -13.17 -3.45
CA GLY A 195 -19.50 -13.63 -4.84
C GLY A 195 -19.84 -12.48 -5.80
N PRO A 196 -19.03 -11.42 -5.85
CA PRO A 196 -19.35 -10.24 -6.63
C PRO A 196 -19.22 -10.51 -8.13
N VAL A 197 -19.79 -9.61 -8.95
CA VAL A 197 -19.68 -9.67 -10.42
C VAL A 197 -18.30 -9.21 -10.94
N TYR A 198 -17.50 -8.54 -10.12
CA TYR A 198 -16.13 -8.10 -10.42
C TYR A 198 -15.10 -9.07 -9.80
N ASP A 199 -13.93 -9.14 -10.40
CA ASP A 199 -12.89 -10.13 -10.03
C ASP A 199 -11.59 -9.51 -9.53
N HIS A 200 -11.35 -8.21 -9.76
CA HIS A 200 -10.18 -7.49 -9.26
C HIS A 200 -10.44 -5.99 -9.17
N TYR A 201 -9.44 -5.24 -8.67
CA TYR A 201 -9.45 -3.79 -8.69
C TYR A 201 -8.29 -3.24 -9.50
N MET A 202 -8.52 -2.08 -10.13
CA MET A 202 -7.46 -1.14 -10.51
C MET A 202 -7.53 0.05 -9.57
N GLY A 203 -6.40 0.45 -8.98
CA GLY A 203 -6.48 1.51 -7.98
C GLY A 203 -5.17 2.26 -7.74
N ILE A 204 -5.32 3.41 -7.09
CA ILE A 204 -4.25 4.28 -6.61
C ILE A 204 -4.29 4.32 -5.09
N ASN A 205 -3.11 4.21 -4.45
CA ASN A 205 -2.96 4.46 -3.02
C ASN A 205 -2.46 5.88 -2.78
N ARG A 206 -2.95 6.47 -1.69
CA ARG A 206 -2.43 7.72 -1.14
C ARG A 206 -2.20 7.57 0.35
N HIS A 207 -1.03 8.03 0.82
CA HIS A 207 -0.69 8.11 2.24
C HIS A 207 -0.38 9.56 2.60
N GLN A 208 -0.84 9.99 3.77
CA GLN A 208 -0.69 11.36 4.22
C GLN A 208 -0.73 11.40 5.74
N LEU A 209 0.21 12.12 6.36
CA LEU A 209 0.12 12.43 7.77
C LEU A 209 -1.00 13.45 8.04
N THR A 210 -1.60 13.33 9.21
CA THR A 210 -2.54 14.30 9.78
C THR A 210 -1.97 14.82 11.11
N PRO A 211 -2.51 15.90 11.70
CA PRO A 211 -2.04 16.37 13.00
C PRO A 211 -2.13 15.33 14.12
N THR A 212 -3.04 14.36 14.01
CA THR A 212 -3.30 13.33 15.03
C THR A 212 -2.93 11.92 14.61
N GLY A 213 -2.34 11.73 13.42
CA GLY A 213 -1.99 10.40 12.92
C GLY A 213 -1.74 10.40 11.42
N TRP A 214 -2.45 9.56 10.67
CA TRP A 214 -2.31 9.48 9.22
C TRP A 214 -3.54 8.83 8.56
N ILE A 215 -3.63 8.99 7.25
CA ILE A 215 -4.66 8.35 6.44
C ILE A 215 -4.05 7.51 5.32
N HIS A 216 -4.74 6.41 4.99
CA HIS A 216 -4.55 5.63 3.78
C HIS A 216 -5.83 5.74 2.94
N TRP A 217 -5.73 6.43 1.83
CA TRP A 217 -6.84 6.62 0.91
C TRP A 217 -6.60 5.81 -0.36
N GLN A 218 -7.54 4.91 -0.68
CA GLN A 218 -7.54 4.14 -1.91
C GLN A 218 -8.65 4.66 -2.83
N ASP A 219 -8.27 4.90 -4.07
CA ASP A 219 -9.17 5.25 -5.16
C ASP A 219 -9.19 4.05 -6.11
N ASN A 220 -10.24 3.23 -6.02
CA ASN A 220 -10.33 1.94 -6.68
C ASN A 220 -11.44 1.95 -7.74
N THR A 221 -11.17 1.36 -8.90
CA THR A 221 -12.18 0.91 -9.83
C THR A 221 -12.29 -0.61 -9.74
N LYS A 222 -13.45 -1.14 -9.40
CA LYS A 222 -13.72 -2.58 -9.41
C LYS A 222 -13.95 -3.02 -10.85
N MET A 223 -13.25 -4.06 -11.26
CA MET A 223 -13.15 -4.50 -12.65
C MET A 223 -13.67 -5.92 -12.83
N ILE A 224 -14.20 -6.21 -14.01
CA ILE A 224 -14.56 -7.57 -14.44
C ILE A 224 -13.77 -7.94 -15.69
N THR A 225 -13.15 -9.09 -15.67
CA THR A 225 -12.54 -9.70 -16.85
C THR A 225 -13.61 -10.47 -17.61
N PRO A 226 -13.88 -10.16 -18.91
CA PRO A 226 -14.87 -10.91 -19.69
C PRO A 226 -14.51 -12.39 -19.80
N ALA A 227 -15.50 -13.29 -19.68
CA ALA A 227 -15.29 -14.73 -19.75
C ALA A 227 -14.74 -15.19 -21.12
N GLU A 228 -15.08 -14.46 -22.18
CA GLU A 228 -14.58 -14.67 -23.54
C GLU A 228 -13.16 -14.11 -23.76
N GLY A 229 -12.56 -13.53 -22.71
CA GLY A 229 -11.29 -12.81 -22.81
C GLY A 229 -11.44 -11.36 -23.26
N GLY A 230 -10.31 -10.66 -23.32
CA GLY A 230 -10.24 -9.24 -23.69
C GLY A 230 -9.93 -8.34 -22.49
N ASP A 231 -10.00 -7.04 -22.71
CA ASP A 231 -9.67 -6.03 -21.70
C ASP A 231 -10.70 -6.01 -20.56
N PRO A 232 -10.25 -5.93 -19.30
CA PRO A 232 -11.13 -5.77 -18.14
C PRO A 232 -12.00 -4.51 -18.29
N LYS A 233 -13.27 -4.63 -17.84
CA LYS A 233 -14.26 -3.55 -17.90
C LYS A 233 -14.55 -3.01 -16.51
N PRO A 234 -14.73 -1.68 -16.35
CA PRO A 234 -15.09 -1.09 -15.07
C PRO A 234 -16.54 -1.43 -14.70
N VAL A 235 -16.74 -1.80 -13.43
CA VAL A 235 -18.06 -2.08 -12.84
C VAL A 235 -18.52 -0.92 -11.99
N VAL A 236 -17.71 -0.52 -11.01
CA VAL A 236 -18.05 0.54 -10.07
C VAL A 236 -16.79 1.19 -9.50
N GLN A 237 -16.87 2.49 -9.23
CA GLN A 237 -15.85 3.23 -8.48
C GLN A 237 -16.05 3.03 -6.98
N GLU A 238 -14.96 2.77 -6.27
CA GLU A 238 -14.93 2.69 -4.82
C GLU A 238 -13.84 3.60 -4.26
N TYR A 239 -14.13 4.30 -3.19
CA TYR A 239 -13.06 4.81 -2.33
C TYR A 239 -13.01 4.06 -1.00
N VAL A 240 -11.80 3.92 -0.49
CA VAL A 240 -11.54 3.41 0.86
C VAL A 240 -10.72 4.44 1.60
N LEU A 241 -11.23 4.94 2.71
CA LEU A 241 -10.51 5.85 3.59
C LEU A 241 -10.25 5.16 4.92
N ASN A 242 -9.00 4.79 5.15
CA ASN A 242 -8.56 4.30 6.45
C ASN A 242 -7.94 5.45 7.22
N THR A 243 -8.51 5.79 8.38
CA THR A 243 -8.03 6.86 9.25
C THR A 243 -7.40 6.27 10.49
N TYR A 244 -6.15 6.60 10.73
CA TYR A 244 -5.34 6.18 11.87
C TYR A 244 -5.18 7.37 12.81
N GLU A 245 -5.89 7.37 13.93
CA GLU A 245 -5.80 8.39 14.97
C GLU A 245 -4.95 7.86 16.13
N ARG A 246 -3.89 8.59 16.53
CA ARG A 246 -3.03 8.16 17.64
C ARG A 246 -3.85 7.93 18.90
N PHE A 247 -3.73 6.74 19.45
CA PHE A 247 -4.51 6.29 20.60
C PHE A 247 -3.84 5.08 21.25
N ASP A 248 -3.55 5.17 22.51
CA ASP A 248 -2.92 4.13 23.34
C ASP A 248 -3.85 3.57 24.42
N GLY A 249 -5.11 4.01 24.45
CA GLY A 249 -6.13 3.57 25.43
C GLY A 249 -6.72 2.19 25.12
N TYR A 250 -5.86 1.22 24.72
CA TYR A 250 -6.20 -0.19 24.51
C TYR A 250 -5.02 -1.06 24.95
N ASN A 251 -5.16 -2.40 24.93
CA ASN A 251 -4.09 -3.30 25.38
C ASN A 251 -2.93 -3.40 24.36
N VAL A 252 -2.10 -2.33 24.30
CA VAL A 252 -0.87 -2.28 23.47
C VAL A 252 0.09 -3.39 23.85
N ALA A 253 0.23 -3.70 25.16
CA ALA A 253 1.14 -4.73 25.63
C ALA A 253 0.81 -6.13 25.09
N ALA A 254 -0.45 -6.41 24.76
CA ALA A 254 -0.83 -7.66 24.10
C ALA A 254 -0.21 -7.77 22.71
N ALA A 255 -0.22 -6.67 21.92
CA ALA A 255 0.41 -6.65 20.61
C ALA A 255 1.92 -6.84 20.69
N GLU A 256 2.58 -6.18 21.64
CA GLU A 256 4.02 -6.32 21.89
C GLU A 256 4.38 -7.74 22.29
N THR A 257 3.63 -8.32 23.24
CA THR A 257 3.83 -9.70 23.66
C THR A 257 3.66 -10.71 22.54
N TYR A 258 2.63 -10.53 21.71
CA TYR A 258 2.40 -11.38 20.54
C TYR A 258 3.60 -11.28 19.57
N TRP A 259 4.02 -10.07 19.25
CA TRP A 259 5.10 -9.86 18.31
C TRP A 259 6.44 -10.41 18.82
N ASP A 260 6.78 -10.17 20.08
CA ASP A 260 8.01 -10.68 20.68
C ASP A 260 8.10 -12.21 20.65
N LYS A 261 6.96 -12.90 20.82
CA LYS A 261 6.92 -14.37 20.75
C LYS A 261 6.99 -14.89 19.32
N THR A 262 6.41 -14.17 18.35
CA THR A 262 6.17 -14.71 16.99
C THR A 262 7.08 -14.11 15.92
N ARG A 263 7.80 -13.03 16.18
CA ARG A 263 8.64 -12.34 15.18
C ARG A 263 9.61 -13.26 14.44
N ALA A 264 10.32 -14.13 15.13
CA ALA A 264 11.26 -15.05 14.49
C ALA A 264 10.59 -16.05 13.54
N TYR A 265 9.36 -16.45 13.84
CA TYR A 265 8.53 -17.25 12.97
C TYR A 265 8.12 -16.45 11.71
N TRP A 266 7.61 -15.23 11.89
CA TRP A 266 7.21 -14.38 10.78
C TRP A 266 8.39 -13.95 9.91
N ASP A 267 9.60 -13.79 10.49
CA ASP A 267 10.84 -13.57 9.72
C ASP A 267 11.11 -14.73 8.77
N ALA A 268 10.96 -15.99 9.24
CA ALA A 268 11.12 -17.18 8.40
C ALA A 268 10.05 -17.29 7.32
N VAL A 269 8.79 -16.96 7.64
CA VAL A 269 7.69 -16.92 6.68
C VAL A 269 7.99 -15.92 5.57
N ARG A 270 8.38 -14.69 5.91
CA ARG A 270 8.74 -13.64 4.93
C ARG A 270 9.90 -14.07 4.04
N ALA A 271 10.98 -14.55 4.66
CA ALA A 271 12.14 -15.01 3.90
C ALA A 271 11.79 -16.13 2.90
N LYS A 272 10.82 -17.00 3.25
CA LYS A 272 10.36 -18.04 2.30
C LYS A 272 9.54 -17.45 1.16
N TRP A 273 8.64 -16.49 1.41
CA TRP A 273 7.91 -15.80 0.35
C TRP A 273 8.86 -15.07 -0.61
N ASP A 274 9.86 -14.35 -0.06
CA ASP A 274 10.86 -13.64 -0.85
C ASP A 274 11.68 -14.63 -1.72
N ALA A 275 12.13 -15.75 -1.13
CA ALA A 275 12.85 -16.77 -1.87
C ALA A 275 12.03 -17.40 -3.00
N VAL A 276 10.72 -17.60 -2.82
CA VAL A 276 9.81 -18.07 -3.89
C VAL A 276 9.71 -17.04 -5.00
N ALA A 277 9.51 -15.76 -4.64
CA ALA A 277 9.42 -14.68 -5.62
C ALA A 277 10.69 -14.54 -6.45
N GLU A 278 11.86 -14.60 -5.82
CA GLU A 278 13.15 -14.52 -6.50
C GLU A 278 13.41 -15.74 -7.41
N ALA A 279 13.13 -16.96 -6.92
CA ALA A 279 13.39 -18.18 -7.67
C ALA A 279 12.52 -18.31 -8.93
N HIS A 280 11.31 -17.78 -8.90
CA HIS A 280 10.32 -17.96 -9.97
C HIS A 280 9.96 -16.66 -10.71
N GLY A 281 10.58 -15.53 -10.38
CA GLY A 281 10.23 -14.21 -10.95
C GLY A 281 8.88 -13.71 -10.49
N GLY A 282 8.34 -14.29 -9.41
CA GLY A 282 7.04 -13.94 -8.86
C GLY A 282 6.46 -15.02 -7.95
N ILE A 283 5.19 -14.88 -7.60
CA ILE A 283 4.46 -15.81 -6.74
C ILE A 283 3.15 -16.19 -7.41
N ARG A 284 2.85 -17.49 -7.41
CA ARG A 284 1.52 -18.00 -7.74
C ARG A 284 0.99 -18.82 -6.58
N ILE A 285 -0.17 -18.39 -6.05
CA ILE A 285 -0.84 -19.08 -4.94
C ILE A 285 -2.34 -18.85 -5.00
N ALA A 286 -3.11 -19.92 -4.87
CA ALA A 286 -4.56 -19.86 -4.89
C ALA A 286 -5.10 -19.00 -3.74
N GLN A 287 -6.07 -18.14 -4.08
CA GLN A 287 -6.79 -17.31 -3.13
C GLN A 287 -8.00 -18.04 -2.59
N GLU A 288 -8.30 -17.83 -1.32
CA GLU A 288 -9.49 -18.34 -0.66
C GLU A 288 -10.33 -17.18 -0.11
N ALA A 289 -11.61 -17.16 -0.47
CA ALA A 289 -12.53 -16.15 0.01
C ALA A 289 -12.59 -16.15 1.54
N GLY A 290 -12.35 -14.99 2.16
CA GLY A 290 -12.39 -14.86 3.62
C GLY A 290 -11.07 -15.16 4.34
N ALA A 291 -10.13 -15.90 3.74
CA ALA A 291 -8.84 -16.21 4.34
C ALA A 291 -7.68 -15.38 3.76
N GLY A 292 -7.67 -15.17 2.46
CA GLY A 292 -6.57 -14.60 1.68
C GLY A 292 -6.01 -15.69 0.79
N THR A 293 -4.99 -16.43 1.23
CA THR A 293 -4.50 -17.61 0.52
C THR A 293 -5.08 -18.91 1.13
N THR A 294 -5.01 -20.00 0.37
CA THR A 294 -5.46 -21.33 0.84
C THR A 294 -4.67 -21.86 2.04
N ILE A 295 -3.48 -21.31 2.32
CA ILE A 295 -2.62 -21.71 3.45
C ILE A 295 -2.63 -20.68 4.60
N ALA A 296 -3.35 -19.57 4.46
CA ALA A 296 -3.30 -18.47 5.41
C ALA A 296 -3.70 -18.90 6.83
N ASN A 297 -4.77 -19.67 6.94
CA ASN A 297 -5.27 -20.15 8.24
C ASN A 297 -4.27 -21.08 8.94
N ASP A 298 -3.55 -21.94 8.18
CA ASP A 298 -2.53 -22.81 8.73
C ASP A 298 -1.34 -22.01 9.25
N LEU A 299 -0.87 -21.00 8.51
CA LEU A 299 0.22 -20.12 8.94
C LEU A 299 -0.15 -19.32 10.20
N LEU A 300 -1.38 -18.80 10.28
CA LEU A 300 -1.86 -18.11 11.48
C LEU A 300 -1.98 -19.05 12.68
N THR A 301 -2.47 -20.28 12.48
CA THR A 301 -2.58 -21.30 13.53
C THR A 301 -1.23 -21.67 14.11
N LEU A 302 -0.18 -21.76 13.28
CA LEU A 302 1.18 -21.99 13.76
C LEU A 302 1.70 -20.83 14.62
N ALA A 303 1.41 -19.58 14.23
CA ALA A 303 1.76 -18.41 15.02
C ALA A 303 1.02 -18.39 16.37
N ASP A 304 -0.26 -18.73 16.40
CA ASP A 304 -1.02 -18.86 17.63
C ASP A 304 -0.50 -19.97 18.55
N ALA A 305 -0.07 -21.09 17.97
CA ALA A 305 0.55 -22.17 18.74
C ALA A 305 1.85 -21.73 19.43
N ILE A 306 2.66 -20.88 18.75
CA ILE A 306 3.86 -20.27 19.37
C ILE A 306 3.45 -19.31 20.48
N LYS A 307 2.52 -18.41 20.23
CA LYS A 307 2.00 -17.45 21.22
C LYS A 307 1.55 -18.17 22.49
N ASP A 308 0.86 -19.29 22.34
CA ASP A 308 0.32 -20.10 23.44
C ASP A 308 1.35 -21.05 24.08
N GLY A 309 2.59 -21.09 23.59
CA GLY A 309 3.67 -21.98 24.09
C GLY A 309 3.45 -23.46 23.75
N LYS A 310 2.57 -23.77 22.79
CA LYS A 310 2.28 -25.15 22.33
C LYS A 310 3.27 -25.64 21.27
N GLU A 311 3.95 -24.71 20.61
CA GLU A 311 4.92 -25.00 19.53
C GLU A 311 6.16 -24.09 19.70
N THR A 312 7.33 -24.56 19.28
CA THR A 312 8.52 -23.73 19.19
C THR A 312 8.55 -22.96 17.88
N SER A 313 9.15 -21.75 17.89
CA SER A 313 9.30 -20.95 16.67
C SER A 313 10.00 -21.73 15.55
N ALA A 314 11.07 -22.50 15.88
CA ALA A 314 11.83 -23.27 14.91
C ALA A 314 11.00 -24.40 14.24
N ALA A 315 10.22 -25.15 15.04
CA ALA A 315 9.40 -26.23 14.49
C ALA A 315 8.23 -25.68 13.66
N ALA A 316 7.58 -24.61 14.13
CA ALA A 316 6.52 -23.93 13.38
C ALA A 316 7.06 -23.33 12.06
N SER A 317 8.24 -22.71 12.07
CA SER A 317 8.88 -22.16 10.86
C SER A 317 9.16 -23.24 9.83
N ALA A 318 9.64 -24.40 10.24
CA ALA A 318 9.86 -25.52 9.31
C ALA A 318 8.55 -25.98 8.63
N LYS A 319 7.45 -26.05 9.40
CA LYS A 319 6.13 -26.39 8.86
C LYS A 319 5.62 -25.31 7.90
N ALA A 320 5.76 -24.02 8.26
CA ALA A 320 5.34 -22.90 7.43
C ALA A 320 6.10 -22.86 6.09
N VAL A 321 7.42 -23.07 6.12
CA VAL A 321 8.25 -23.16 4.90
C VAL A 321 7.74 -24.26 3.98
N ALA A 322 7.42 -25.44 4.52
CA ALA A 322 6.88 -26.55 3.74
C ALA A 322 5.49 -26.26 3.15
N LEU A 323 4.61 -25.59 3.91
CA LEU A 323 3.29 -25.15 3.45
C LEU A 323 3.39 -24.15 2.29
N ILE A 324 4.25 -23.15 2.41
CA ILE A 324 4.47 -22.15 1.35
C ILE A 324 5.03 -22.83 0.10
N GLU A 325 6.00 -23.72 0.25
CA GLU A 325 6.58 -24.47 -0.88
C GLU A 325 5.52 -25.32 -1.60
N ALA A 326 4.72 -26.06 -0.85
CA ALA A 326 3.65 -26.89 -1.41
C ALA A 326 2.56 -26.02 -2.08
N GLY A 327 2.16 -24.91 -1.46
CA GLY A 327 1.13 -24.01 -1.97
C GLY A 327 1.54 -23.23 -3.23
N THR A 328 2.85 -22.98 -3.42
CA THR A 328 3.39 -22.23 -4.55
C THR A 328 3.96 -23.11 -5.66
N SER A 329 4.20 -24.39 -5.41
CA SER A 329 4.70 -25.36 -6.40
C SER A 329 3.62 -25.89 -7.34
N GLY A 330 2.39 -25.42 -7.23
CA GLY A 330 1.27 -25.78 -8.10
C GLY A 330 1.59 -25.53 -9.55
N LYS A 331 1.69 -26.61 -10.30
CA LYS A 331 2.03 -26.70 -11.72
C LYS A 331 1.30 -25.62 -12.52
N GLY A 332 2.10 -24.80 -13.21
CA GLY A 332 1.57 -24.05 -14.33
C GLY A 332 0.93 -25.03 -15.30
N GLY A 333 -0.36 -24.96 -15.42
CA GLY A 333 -1.13 -25.56 -16.49
C GLY A 333 -1.36 -24.53 -17.56
#